data_353caa670113d87da017aab185b5eb25
#
_entry.id   353caa670113d87da017aab185b5eb25
#
_cell.length_a   1.000
_cell.length_b   1.000
_cell.length_c   1.000
_cell.angle_alpha   90.00
_cell.angle_beta   90.00
_cell.angle_gamma   90.00
#
_symmetry.space_group_name_H-M   'P 1'
#
loop_
_entity.id
_entity.type
_entity.pdbx_description
1 polymer ?
#
loop_
_entity_poly.entity_id
_entity_poly.type
_entity_poly.pdbx_seq_one_letter_code
_entity_poly.pdbx_strand_id
1 'polypeptide(L)'
;HYYRALNYVLHHMEDKTFQYQEHIYFERNGLMLDCSRNAVFTVEKVKFLIRILAKLGMNVLMLYTEDTYEVKSEPYFGAYRGKYTRDEIKEIDTYAAMFGIELVPCIQTLAHLHNALKWPEMSKIRDSADILQPGKEETYQFIEKLLISVKENFSTSRVHLGMDEAVMLGLGNSLRENGYKEGSLLIREHCERVMDICKALGLKPMIWSDMYITANTRGGYYDVPENADCSQWEKPDRNLGLVYWDYYHDDIRDYEKMLGLFDYHVKASSTDIKAYYQEIYNCLSEDCTKSAKYGLVFSFYEKLAAVLSGKADLGVHIKDAYDREEKEILKEISQNEIPDIICNLEEMKRIREEIWMTDAKPFGYELLDVKLGGVITRLKSTGRRIDNYLNGKVSRLEELEETRLPYFTDEMDKRENRWDRITSGCDLNDTI
;
A
#
# COMPACT_ATOMS: atom_id res chain seq x y z
N HIS A 1 25.61 -11.89 7.40
CA HIS A 1 26.56 -12.55 6.49
C HIS A 1 26.70 -14.06 6.73
N TYR A 2 26.68 -14.54 7.97
CA TYR A 2 26.81 -15.98 8.27
C TYR A 2 25.76 -16.83 7.55
N TYR A 3 24.48 -16.47 7.65
CA TYR A 3 23.40 -17.21 7.00
C TYR A 3 23.43 -17.09 5.48
N ARG A 4 23.95 -15.99 4.92
CA ARG A 4 24.19 -15.85 3.48
C ARG A 4 25.25 -16.84 3.01
N ALA A 5 26.38 -16.91 3.72
CA ALA A 5 27.43 -17.88 3.44
C ALA A 5 26.92 -19.32 3.58
N LEU A 6 26.18 -19.65 4.64
CA LEU A 6 25.58 -20.95 4.82
C LEU A 6 24.63 -21.30 3.66
N ASN A 7 23.83 -20.36 3.19
CA ASN A 7 22.94 -20.57 2.03
C ASN A 7 23.74 -20.93 0.76
N TYR A 8 24.87 -20.27 0.52
CA TYR A 8 25.78 -20.66 -0.58
C TYR A 8 26.33 -22.07 -0.43
N VAL A 9 26.82 -22.42 0.75
CA VAL A 9 27.32 -23.79 1.02
C VAL A 9 26.25 -24.83 0.73
N LEU A 10 25.03 -24.61 1.20
CA LEU A 10 23.91 -25.54 1.00
C LEU A 10 23.52 -25.72 -0.47
N HIS A 11 23.67 -24.70 -1.31
CA HIS A 11 23.38 -24.80 -2.75
C HIS A 11 24.53 -25.47 -3.57
N HIS A 12 25.72 -25.57 -3.00
CA HIS A 12 26.89 -26.12 -3.65
C HIS A 12 27.45 -27.39 -2.96
N MET A 13 26.59 -28.09 -2.19
CA MET A 13 27.02 -29.30 -1.44
C MET A 13 27.48 -30.44 -2.34
N GLU A 14 27.07 -30.47 -3.60
CA GLU A 14 27.50 -31.49 -4.57
C GLU A 14 28.82 -31.14 -5.27
N ASP A 15 29.27 -29.89 -5.15
CA ASP A 15 30.52 -29.44 -5.74
C ASP A 15 31.71 -29.89 -4.90
N LYS A 16 32.74 -30.44 -5.53
CA LYS A 16 33.94 -30.85 -4.82
C LYS A 16 34.71 -29.69 -4.19
N THR A 17 34.71 -28.55 -4.89
CA THR A 17 35.29 -27.29 -4.42
C THR A 17 34.58 -26.15 -5.11
N PHE A 18 34.28 -25.07 -4.38
CA PHE A 18 33.81 -23.82 -4.95
C PHE A 18 34.47 -22.64 -4.24
N GLN A 19 34.58 -21.52 -4.94
CA GLN A 19 35.04 -20.26 -4.38
C GLN A 19 34.00 -19.21 -4.70
N TYR A 20 33.58 -18.43 -3.69
CA TYR A 20 32.64 -17.34 -3.84
C TYR A 20 33.17 -16.09 -3.15
N GLN A 21 33.08 -14.96 -3.83
CA GLN A 21 33.42 -13.65 -3.30
C GLN A 21 32.29 -12.69 -3.57
N GLU A 22 31.83 -12.02 -2.54
CA GLU A 22 30.77 -11.01 -2.61
C GLU A 22 31.28 -9.70 -2.04
N HIS A 23 30.98 -8.60 -2.69
CA HIS A 23 31.29 -7.26 -2.21
C HIS A 23 30.07 -6.63 -1.56
N ILE A 24 30.23 -6.10 -0.37
CA ILE A 24 29.15 -5.45 0.39
C ILE A 24 29.21 -3.96 0.11
N TYR A 25 28.20 -3.43 -0.55
CA TYR A 25 28.11 -2.00 -0.88
C TYR A 25 27.39 -1.19 0.20
N PHE A 26 26.46 -1.79 0.94
CA PHE A 26 25.68 -1.13 1.96
C PHE A 26 25.89 -1.78 3.34
N GLU A 27 26.19 -0.98 4.34
CA GLU A 27 26.29 -1.43 5.73
C GLU A 27 24.95 -2.01 6.22
N ARG A 28 23.84 -1.46 5.72
CA ARG A 28 22.48 -1.87 6.05
C ARG A 28 21.71 -2.10 4.78
N ASN A 29 21.10 -3.26 4.71
CA ASN A 29 20.22 -3.66 3.63
C ASN A 29 19.07 -4.48 4.20
N GLY A 30 17.85 -4.19 3.80
CA GLY A 30 16.68 -4.84 4.39
C GLY A 30 15.38 -4.62 3.65
N LEU A 31 14.32 -5.03 4.31
CA LEU A 31 12.95 -4.92 3.84
C LEU A 31 12.18 -3.98 4.77
N MET A 32 11.34 -3.10 4.21
CA MET A 32 10.25 -2.48 4.93
C MET A 32 8.97 -3.25 4.62
N LEU A 33 8.35 -3.79 5.66
CA LEU A 33 7.11 -4.57 5.58
C LEU A 33 5.95 -3.68 5.99
N ASP A 34 5.04 -3.41 5.05
CA ASP A 34 3.83 -2.65 5.33
C ASP A 34 2.81 -3.52 6.06
N CYS A 35 2.48 -3.12 7.28
CA CYS A 35 1.47 -3.73 8.16
C CYS A 35 0.29 -2.78 8.44
N SER A 36 0.18 -1.67 7.70
CA SER A 36 -0.82 -0.62 7.93
C SER A 36 -1.96 -0.61 6.91
N ARG A 37 -1.69 -1.05 5.67
CA ARG A 37 -2.69 -1.05 4.60
C ARG A 37 -3.49 -2.34 4.57
N ASN A 38 -4.28 -2.53 5.61
CA ASN A 38 -5.20 -3.63 5.93
C ASN A 38 -4.56 -4.92 6.44
N ALA A 39 -3.49 -5.42 5.83
CA ALA A 39 -2.88 -6.68 6.24
C ALA A 39 -1.89 -6.48 7.40
N VAL A 40 -2.18 -7.03 8.57
CA VAL A 40 -1.20 -7.22 9.64
C VAL A 40 -0.79 -8.68 9.62
N PHE A 41 0.47 -8.95 9.26
CA PHE A 41 0.99 -10.31 9.14
C PHE A 41 1.04 -11.02 10.49
N THR A 42 0.80 -12.32 10.50
CA THR A 42 0.98 -13.13 11.70
C THR A 42 2.45 -13.17 12.12
N VAL A 43 2.71 -13.38 13.42
CA VAL A 43 4.07 -13.50 13.96
C VAL A 43 4.86 -14.59 13.20
N GLU A 44 4.24 -15.72 12.91
CA GLU A 44 4.87 -16.81 12.17
C GLU A 44 5.24 -16.43 10.72
N LYS A 45 4.41 -15.62 10.05
CA LYS A 45 4.73 -15.11 8.73
C LYS A 45 5.91 -14.15 8.77
N VAL A 46 5.97 -13.26 9.75
CA VAL A 46 7.12 -12.35 9.94
C VAL A 46 8.39 -13.15 10.24
N LYS A 47 8.34 -14.16 11.09
CA LYS A 47 9.47 -15.06 11.34
C LYS A 47 9.92 -15.81 10.07
N PHE A 48 8.98 -16.22 9.24
CA PHE A 48 9.31 -16.80 7.93
C PHE A 48 10.08 -15.83 7.05
N LEU A 49 9.65 -14.56 6.96
CA LEU A 49 10.34 -13.51 6.22
C LEU A 49 11.73 -13.24 6.78
N ILE A 50 11.90 -13.19 8.11
CA ILE A 50 13.19 -13.03 8.76
C ILE A 50 14.18 -14.12 8.30
N ARG A 51 13.75 -15.38 8.22
CA ARG A 51 14.60 -16.47 7.71
C ARG A 51 15.01 -16.27 6.25
N ILE A 52 14.11 -15.74 5.42
CA ILE A 52 14.42 -15.39 4.01
C ILE A 52 15.45 -14.27 3.96
N LEU A 53 15.21 -13.18 4.70
CA LEU A 53 16.12 -12.03 4.75
C LEU A 53 17.54 -12.45 5.20
N ALA A 54 17.63 -13.31 6.21
CA ALA A 54 18.90 -13.86 6.67
C ALA A 54 19.65 -14.61 5.56
N LYS A 55 18.95 -15.47 4.79
CA LYS A 55 19.53 -16.19 3.64
C LYS A 55 19.97 -15.26 2.51
N LEU A 56 19.27 -14.14 2.32
CA LEU A 56 19.62 -13.11 1.35
C LEU A 56 20.78 -12.20 1.84
N GLY A 57 21.22 -12.33 3.10
CA GLY A 57 22.26 -11.50 3.70
C GLY A 57 21.78 -10.12 4.13
N MET A 58 20.48 -9.90 4.20
CA MET A 58 19.87 -8.68 4.73
C MET A 58 19.97 -8.65 6.25
N ASN A 59 20.10 -7.45 6.82
CA ASN A 59 20.33 -7.24 8.26
C ASN A 59 19.36 -6.26 8.92
N VAL A 60 18.37 -5.77 8.19
CA VAL A 60 17.33 -4.87 8.70
C VAL A 60 15.95 -5.36 8.26
N LEU A 61 15.00 -5.36 9.18
CA LEU A 61 13.57 -5.45 8.89
C LEU A 61 12.88 -4.26 9.54
N MET A 62 12.20 -3.45 8.74
CA MET A 62 11.37 -2.35 9.23
C MET A 62 9.91 -2.77 9.21
N LEU A 63 9.17 -2.54 10.29
CA LEU A 63 7.71 -2.70 10.34
C LEU A 63 7.05 -1.34 10.19
N TYR A 64 6.42 -1.10 9.06
CA TYR A 64 5.61 0.09 8.82
C TYR A 64 4.20 -0.14 9.33
N THR A 65 3.83 0.53 10.42
CA THR A 65 2.65 0.15 11.22
C THR A 65 1.58 1.22 11.32
N GLU A 66 1.87 2.49 11.08
CA GLU A 66 0.93 3.60 11.36
C GLU A 66 0.30 3.45 12.77
N ASP A 67 -0.89 2.84 12.85
CA ASP A 67 -1.62 2.58 14.10
C ASP A 67 -1.71 1.09 14.48
N THR A 68 -1.08 0.18 13.74
CA THR A 68 -1.26 -1.28 13.94
C THR A 68 -0.30 -1.88 14.97
N TYR A 69 -0.08 -1.19 16.07
CA TYR A 69 0.65 -1.69 17.25
C TYR A 69 0.02 -1.20 18.55
N GLU A 70 0.25 -1.94 19.62
CA GLU A 70 -0.33 -1.63 20.93
C GLU A 70 0.35 -0.43 21.59
N VAL A 71 -0.46 0.55 22.00
CA VAL A 71 -0.04 1.69 22.82
C VAL A 71 -0.83 1.67 24.11
N LYS A 72 -0.12 1.60 25.23
CA LYS A 72 -0.72 1.56 26.56
C LYS A 72 -1.58 2.81 26.78
N SER A 73 -2.77 2.64 27.34
CA SER A 73 -3.76 3.70 27.60
C SER A 73 -4.38 4.38 26.38
N GLU A 74 -4.13 3.87 25.16
CA GLU A 74 -4.76 4.37 23.93
C GLU A 74 -5.60 3.24 23.26
N PRO A 75 -6.78 2.89 23.80
CA PRO A 75 -7.55 1.74 23.38
C PRO A 75 -8.05 1.86 21.92
N TYR A 76 -8.33 3.08 21.46
CA TYR A 76 -8.80 3.36 20.10
C TYR A 76 -7.69 3.31 19.05
N PHE A 77 -6.43 3.46 19.45
CA PHE A 77 -5.29 3.36 18.55
C PHE A 77 -5.16 1.93 18.03
N GLY A 78 -5.33 1.74 16.73
CA GLY A 78 -5.35 0.44 16.06
C GLY A 78 -6.54 -0.47 16.42
N ALA A 79 -7.65 0.12 16.91
CA ALA A 79 -8.86 -0.65 17.18
C ALA A 79 -9.42 -1.26 15.89
N TYR A 80 -9.78 -2.55 15.95
CA TYR A 80 -10.30 -3.34 14.82
C TYR A 80 -9.36 -3.49 13.62
N ARG A 81 -8.06 -3.21 13.83
CA ARG A 81 -7.02 -3.27 12.78
C ARG A 81 -6.12 -4.51 12.88
N GLY A 82 -6.34 -5.38 13.85
CA GLY A 82 -5.46 -6.54 14.06
C GLY A 82 -4.07 -6.17 14.56
N LYS A 83 -3.93 -5.04 15.26
CA LYS A 83 -2.66 -4.53 15.76
C LYS A 83 -1.81 -5.58 16.46
N TYR A 84 -0.49 -5.43 16.36
CA TYR A 84 0.44 -6.22 17.15
C TYR A 84 0.33 -5.88 18.62
N THR A 85 0.27 -6.89 19.46
CA THR A 85 0.43 -6.74 20.91
C THR A 85 1.90 -6.50 21.26
N ARG A 86 2.14 -6.02 22.47
CA ARG A 86 3.48 -5.89 23.03
C ARG A 86 4.28 -7.20 22.97
N ASP A 87 3.64 -8.31 23.33
CA ASP A 87 4.31 -9.60 23.39
C ASP A 87 4.65 -10.12 21.97
N GLU A 88 3.76 -9.92 20.99
CA GLU A 88 4.02 -10.27 19.59
C GLU A 88 5.23 -9.48 19.02
N ILE A 89 5.32 -8.18 19.31
CA ILE A 89 6.49 -7.38 18.87
C ILE A 89 7.78 -7.90 19.50
N LYS A 90 7.79 -8.15 20.83
CA LYS A 90 8.95 -8.69 21.52
C LYS A 90 9.37 -10.06 21.02
N GLU A 91 8.42 -10.91 20.68
CA GLU A 91 8.67 -12.20 20.08
C GLU A 91 9.35 -12.07 18.72
N ILE A 92 8.84 -11.18 17.85
CA ILE A 92 9.45 -10.88 16.54
C ILE A 92 10.85 -10.30 16.71
N ASP A 93 11.03 -9.33 17.61
CA ASP A 93 12.30 -8.65 17.85
C ASP A 93 13.37 -9.64 18.35
N THR A 94 13.03 -10.45 19.33
CA THR A 94 13.90 -11.51 19.84
C THR A 94 14.29 -12.51 18.75
N TYR A 95 13.32 -12.91 17.92
CA TYR A 95 13.57 -13.82 16.83
C TYR A 95 14.46 -13.22 15.74
N ALA A 96 14.26 -11.96 15.36
CA ALA A 96 15.09 -11.25 14.40
C ALA A 96 16.54 -11.15 14.89
N ALA A 97 16.75 -10.83 16.17
CA ALA A 97 18.06 -10.76 16.78
C ALA A 97 18.86 -12.07 16.70
N MET A 98 18.21 -13.24 16.77
CA MET A 98 18.85 -14.55 16.59
C MET A 98 19.51 -14.70 15.22
N PHE A 99 19.03 -14.00 14.20
CA PHE A 99 19.56 -14.00 12.84
C PHE A 99 20.47 -12.80 12.54
N GLY A 100 20.74 -11.95 13.54
CA GLY A 100 21.51 -10.72 13.36
C GLY A 100 20.76 -9.67 12.51
N ILE A 101 19.44 -9.73 12.50
CA ILE A 101 18.57 -8.77 11.83
C ILE A 101 18.04 -7.79 12.88
N GLU A 102 18.26 -6.51 12.64
CA GLU A 102 17.71 -5.44 13.47
C GLU A 102 16.25 -5.20 13.07
N LEU A 103 15.34 -5.31 14.03
CA LEU A 103 13.93 -4.95 13.86
C LEU A 103 13.75 -3.47 14.16
N VAL A 104 13.40 -2.66 13.16
CA VAL A 104 13.24 -1.21 13.29
C VAL A 104 11.77 -0.83 13.18
N PRO A 105 11.19 -0.16 14.19
CA PRO A 105 9.84 0.38 14.11
C PRO A 105 9.78 1.54 13.12
N CYS A 106 8.78 1.52 12.24
CA CYS A 106 8.43 2.62 11.37
C CYS A 106 6.99 3.03 11.68
N ILE A 107 6.84 4.07 12.48
CA ILE A 107 5.58 4.60 12.98
C ILE A 107 5.23 5.92 12.29
N GLN A 108 4.09 6.47 12.63
CA GLN A 108 3.67 7.79 12.16
C GLN A 108 3.49 8.74 13.35
N THR A 109 4.08 9.95 13.23
CA THR A 109 4.01 10.97 14.27
C THR A 109 3.50 12.33 13.76
N LEU A 110 3.02 12.39 12.52
CA LEU A 110 2.43 13.61 11.95
C LEU A 110 1.23 13.30 11.05
N ALA A 111 1.45 12.64 9.90
CA ALA A 111 0.42 12.31 8.92
C ALA A 111 0.15 10.79 8.85
N HIS A 112 -0.64 10.34 7.87
CA HIS A 112 -1.05 8.94 7.69
C HIS A 112 -1.74 8.31 8.91
N LEU A 113 -2.40 9.12 9.74
CA LEU A 113 -3.05 8.69 10.98
C LEU A 113 -4.59 8.68 10.87
N HIS A 114 -5.14 8.61 9.66
CA HIS A 114 -6.59 8.61 9.45
C HIS A 114 -7.32 7.60 10.36
N ASN A 115 -6.83 6.36 10.41
CA ASN A 115 -7.44 5.30 11.20
C ASN A 115 -7.37 5.53 12.72
N ALA A 116 -6.34 6.21 13.20
CA ALA A 116 -6.24 6.62 14.60
C ALA A 116 -7.08 7.87 14.90
N LEU A 117 -7.06 8.85 13.99
CA LEU A 117 -7.67 10.17 14.21
C LEU A 117 -9.18 10.24 13.93
N LYS A 118 -9.78 9.22 13.31
CA LYS A 118 -11.24 9.18 13.08
C LYS A 118 -12.06 9.10 14.36
N TRP A 119 -11.50 8.60 15.45
CA TRP A 119 -12.20 8.43 16.71
C TRP A 119 -12.48 9.78 17.40
N PRO A 120 -13.66 9.98 18.00
CA PRO A 120 -14.01 11.24 18.67
C PRO A 120 -13.02 11.66 19.75
N GLU A 121 -12.42 10.72 20.47
CA GLU A 121 -11.42 10.97 21.52
C GLU A 121 -10.16 11.65 21.00
N MET A 122 -9.84 11.45 19.70
CA MET A 122 -8.67 12.04 19.05
C MET A 122 -8.96 13.43 18.46
N SER A 123 -10.21 13.91 18.51
CA SER A 123 -10.60 15.19 17.91
C SER A 123 -9.77 16.38 18.40
N LYS A 124 -9.33 16.35 19.68
CA LYS A 124 -8.54 17.41 20.30
C LYS A 124 -7.11 17.53 19.80
N ILE A 125 -6.55 16.49 19.20
CA ILE A 125 -5.18 16.45 18.65
C ILE A 125 -5.16 16.39 17.13
N ARG A 126 -6.31 16.41 16.49
CA ARG A 126 -6.46 16.31 15.04
C ARG A 126 -6.44 17.69 14.39
N ASP A 127 -5.55 17.91 13.43
CA ASP A 127 -5.54 19.07 12.55
C ASP A 127 -6.52 18.86 11.38
N SER A 128 -6.24 17.90 10.53
CA SER A 128 -7.10 17.43 9.42
C SER A 128 -7.50 15.97 9.61
N ALA A 129 -8.07 15.34 8.59
CA ALA A 129 -8.58 13.96 8.69
C ALA A 129 -7.51 12.93 9.10
N ASP A 130 -6.27 13.15 8.73
CA ASP A 130 -5.15 12.21 8.88
C ASP A 130 -3.88 12.83 9.49
N ILE A 131 -3.93 14.14 9.86
CA ILE A 131 -2.78 14.90 10.33
C ILE A 131 -3.00 15.32 11.78
N LEU A 132 -1.97 15.12 12.61
CA LEU A 132 -1.90 15.64 13.97
C LEU A 132 -1.77 17.17 13.99
N GLN A 133 -2.36 17.82 14.96
CA GLN A 133 -2.26 19.27 15.14
C GLN A 133 -0.90 19.67 15.74
N PRO A 134 0.00 20.29 14.95
CA PRO A 134 1.30 20.72 15.47
C PRO A 134 1.15 21.87 16.47
N GLY A 135 2.10 21.98 17.39
CA GLY A 135 2.14 23.05 18.39
C GLY A 135 1.23 22.84 19.60
N LYS A 136 0.40 21.81 19.62
CA LYS A 136 -0.52 21.50 20.72
C LYS A 136 0.10 20.52 21.71
N GLU A 137 0.05 20.82 22.98
CA GLU A 137 0.73 20.02 24.03
C GLU A 137 0.18 18.57 24.09
N GLU A 138 -1.13 18.40 23.95
CA GLU A 138 -1.78 17.09 23.92
C GLU A 138 -1.29 16.21 22.76
N THR A 139 -0.92 16.82 21.64
CA THR A 139 -0.31 16.12 20.51
C THR A 139 1.03 15.50 20.90
N TYR A 140 1.88 16.25 21.58
CA TYR A 140 3.19 15.74 22.01
C TYR A 140 3.09 14.74 23.16
N GLN A 141 2.13 14.89 24.05
CA GLN A 141 1.81 13.87 25.07
C GLN A 141 1.37 12.55 24.42
N PHE A 142 0.59 12.62 23.34
CA PHE A 142 0.23 11.44 22.57
C PHE A 142 1.44 10.81 21.88
N ILE A 143 2.27 11.62 21.19
CA ILE A 143 3.49 11.13 20.53
C ILE A 143 4.46 10.51 21.55
N GLU A 144 4.60 11.09 22.74
CA GLU A 144 5.41 10.52 23.81
C GLU A 144 4.96 9.09 24.18
N LYS A 145 3.64 8.85 24.28
CA LYS A 145 3.11 7.50 24.54
C LYS A 145 3.43 6.53 23.40
N LEU A 146 3.38 6.97 22.13
CA LEU A 146 3.80 6.16 20.99
C LEU A 146 5.28 5.76 21.13
N LEU A 147 6.15 6.72 21.44
CA LEU A 147 7.59 6.52 21.54
C LEU A 147 7.99 5.70 22.78
N ILE A 148 7.27 5.83 23.89
CA ILE A 148 7.43 4.95 25.06
C ILE A 148 7.10 3.51 24.71
N SER A 149 6.01 3.28 23.96
CA SER A 149 5.66 1.93 23.50
C SER A 149 6.74 1.36 22.58
N VAL A 150 7.31 2.16 21.68
CA VAL A 150 8.46 1.75 20.86
C VAL A 150 9.65 1.38 21.73
N LYS A 151 10.04 2.24 22.67
CA LYS A 151 11.18 2.01 23.56
C LYS A 151 11.06 0.76 24.43
N GLU A 152 9.83 0.43 24.84
CA GLU A 152 9.57 -0.74 25.68
C GLU A 152 9.53 -2.06 24.91
N ASN A 153 9.23 -2.02 23.61
CA ASN A 153 8.91 -3.22 22.82
C ASN A 153 10.00 -3.63 21.83
N PHE A 154 10.87 -2.70 21.42
CA PHE A 154 11.96 -2.95 20.47
C PHE A 154 13.31 -2.84 21.16
N SER A 155 14.26 -3.71 20.79
CA SER A 155 15.63 -3.70 21.31
C SER A 155 16.51 -2.62 20.67
N THR A 156 16.15 -2.18 19.45
CA THR A 156 16.86 -1.10 18.75
C THR A 156 16.63 0.26 19.40
N SER A 157 17.62 1.14 19.27
CA SER A 157 17.43 2.57 19.59
C SER A 157 16.90 3.38 18.39
N ARG A 158 16.82 2.80 17.19
CA ARG A 158 16.34 3.51 16.01
C ARG A 158 14.83 3.48 15.93
N VAL A 159 14.29 4.58 15.43
CA VAL A 159 12.85 4.68 15.12
C VAL A 159 12.68 5.54 13.87
N HIS A 160 11.88 5.06 12.93
CA HIS A 160 11.40 5.87 11.82
C HIS A 160 10.07 6.49 12.23
N LEU A 161 10.00 7.80 12.23
CA LEU A 161 8.87 8.59 12.74
C LEU A 161 7.80 8.89 11.69
N GLY A 162 8.04 8.49 10.43
CA GLY A 162 7.16 8.80 9.30
C GLY A 162 7.26 10.26 8.88
N MET A 163 6.20 11.02 9.10
CA MET A 163 6.03 12.45 8.82
C MET A 163 5.95 12.81 7.33
N ASP A 164 5.66 11.84 6.47
CA ASP A 164 5.51 12.01 5.02
C ASP A 164 4.12 12.53 4.65
N GLU A 165 4.06 13.15 3.46
CA GLU A 165 2.82 13.54 2.75
C GLU A 165 1.80 14.34 3.56
N ALA A 166 2.25 15.13 4.55
CA ALA A 166 1.37 15.98 5.35
C ALA A 166 0.87 17.21 4.54
N VAL A 167 0.17 16.98 3.44
CA VAL A 167 -0.23 18.00 2.45
C VAL A 167 -1.09 19.11 3.06
N MET A 168 -1.98 18.76 4.02
CA MET A 168 -2.88 19.70 4.69
C MET A 168 -2.32 20.21 6.02
N LEU A 169 -1.01 20.11 6.25
CA LEU A 169 -0.36 20.54 7.48
C LEU A 169 -0.66 22.00 7.82
N GLY A 170 -1.23 22.22 8.98
CA GLY A 170 -1.57 23.55 9.47
C GLY A 170 -2.79 24.21 8.83
N LEU A 171 -3.51 23.51 7.93
CA LEU A 171 -4.68 24.05 7.19
C LEU A 171 -6.03 23.60 7.76
N GLY A 172 -6.04 22.83 8.83
CA GLY A 172 -7.23 22.35 9.52
C GLY A 172 -7.55 23.14 10.81
N ASN A 173 -7.58 22.43 11.93
CA ASN A 173 -7.84 23.02 13.25
C ASN A 173 -6.76 24.03 13.65
N SER A 174 -5.51 23.78 13.26
CA SER A 174 -4.40 24.70 13.52
C SER A 174 -4.63 26.07 12.89
N LEU A 175 -5.12 26.13 11.64
CA LEU A 175 -5.47 27.37 10.96
C LEU A 175 -6.58 28.14 11.72
N ARG A 176 -7.61 27.41 12.18
CA ARG A 176 -8.74 28.02 12.89
C ARG A 176 -8.36 28.58 14.28
N GLU A 177 -7.46 27.89 14.98
CA GLU A 177 -7.06 28.25 16.35
C GLU A 177 -5.91 29.29 16.38
N ASN A 178 -4.95 29.17 15.44
CA ASN A 178 -3.68 29.91 15.51
C ASN A 178 -3.42 30.83 14.31
N GLY A 179 -4.29 30.83 13.29
CA GLY A 179 -4.02 31.50 12.01
C GLY A 179 -3.02 30.74 11.12
N TYR A 180 -2.79 31.31 9.93
CA TYR A 180 -1.88 30.72 8.96
C TYR A 180 -0.43 30.76 9.43
N LYS A 181 0.28 29.65 9.21
CA LYS A 181 1.71 29.50 9.41
C LYS A 181 2.31 28.70 8.27
N GLU A 182 3.50 29.10 7.81
CA GLU A 182 4.20 28.39 6.72
C GLU A 182 4.48 26.94 7.07
N GLY A 183 4.25 26.00 6.13
CA GLY A 183 4.43 24.56 6.34
C GLY A 183 5.86 24.18 6.71
N SER A 184 6.87 24.85 6.10
CA SER A 184 8.29 24.63 6.43
C SER A 184 8.61 24.94 7.89
N LEU A 185 8.00 26.00 8.43
CA LEU A 185 8.17 26.36 9.83
C LEU A 185 7.45 25.37 10.76
N LEU A 186 6.23 24.95 10.37
CA LEU A 186 5.46 23.96 11.15
C LEU A 186 6.18 22.61 11.24
N ILE A 187 6.70 22.11 10.11
CA ILE A 187 7.42 20.82 10.11
C ILE A 187 8.70 20.90 10.94
N ARG A 188 9.45 22.01 10.85
CA ARG A 188 10.66 22.21 11.66
C ARG A 188 10.34 22.18 13.16
N GLU A 189 9.41 23.03 13.61
CA GLU A 189 9.04 23.12 15.03
C GLU A 189 8.48 21.81 15.57
N HIS A 190 7.68 21.11 14.75
CA HIS A 190 7.16 19.80 15.10
C HIS A 190 8.28 18.76 15.25
N CYS A 191 9.21 18.71 14.29
CA CYS A 191 10.36 17.82 14.36
C CYS A 191 11.23 18.11 15.58
N GLU A 192 11.54 19.38 15.89
CA GLU A 192 12.32 19.77 17.06
C GLU A 192 11.69 19.22 18.36
N ARG A 193 10.37 19.40 18.53
CA ARG A 193 9.65 18.87 19.70
C ARG A 193 9.69 17.34 19.79
N VAL A 194 9.49 16.64 18.69
CA VAL A 194 9.52 15.17 18.66
C VAL A 194 10.95 14.65 18.89
N MET A 195 11.95 15.32 18.36
CA MET A 195 13.36 15.00 18.62
C MET A 195 13.73 15.15 20.09
N ASP A 196 13.23 16.17 20.79
CA ASP A 196 13.46 16.32 22.23
C ASP A 196 12.89 15.12 23.02
N ILE A 197 11.70 14.63 22.65
CA ILE A 197 11.12 13.42 23.23
C ILE A 197 12.00 12.20 22.91
N CYS A 198 12.43 12.02 21.66
CA CYS A 198 13.33 10.94 21.26
C CYS A 198 14.63 10.96 22.06
N LYS A 199 15.23 12.15 22.22
CA LYS A 199 16.47 12.34 23.01
C LYS A 199 16.29 11.95 24.47
N ALA A 200 15.17 12.36 25.09
CA ALA A 200 14.86 11.99 26.47
C ALA A 200 14.70 10.46 26.64
N LEU A 201 14.19 9.77 25.63
CA LEU A 201 14.01 8.31 25.61
C LEU A 201 15.26 7.55 25.11
N GLY A 202 16.32 8.25 24.67
CA GLY A 202 17.53 7.63 24.10
C GLY A 202 17.29 6.98 22.73
N LEU A 203 16.33 7.48 21.96
CA LEU A 203 16.00 7.01 20.60
C LEU A 203 16.77 7.82 19.55
N LYS A 204 17.03 7.20 18.40
CA LYS A 204 17.69 7.78 17.22
C LYS A 204 16.65 7.90 16.11
N PRO A 205 16.06 9.08 15.91
CA PRO A 205 14.97 9.28 14.98
C PRO A 205 15.42 9.35 13.52
N MET A 206 14.56 8.86 12.62
CA MET A 206 14.60 9.06 11.18
C MET A 206 13.22 9.48 10.72
N ILE A 207 13.13 10.25 9.61
CA ILE A 207 11.89 10.64 8.95
C ILE A 207 12.03 10.48 7.44
N TRP A 208 10.90 10.47 6.74
CA TRP A 208 10.90 10.66 5.29
C TRP A 208 11.32 12.09 4.94
N SER A 209 12.06 12.24 3.85
CA SER A 209 12.66 13.54 3.48
C SER A 209 11.74 14.47 2.70
N ASP A 210 10.60 13.96 2.20
CA ASP A 210 9.70 14.67 1.30
C ASP A 210 9.19 16.00 1.87
N MET A 211 8.79 16.04 3.14
CA MET A 211 8.26 17.26 3.74
C MET A 211 9.28 18.40 3.81
N TYR A 212 10.57 18.11 4.01
CA TYR A 212 11.62 19.13 3.94
C TYR A 212 11.88 19.63 2.52
N ILE A 213 11.70 18.77 1.53
CA ILE A 213 11.88 19.11 0.11
C ILE A 213 10.67 19.89 -0.39
N THR A 214 9.47 19.36 -0.24
CA THR A 214 8.23 19.98 -0.76
C THR A 214 7.92 21.30 -0.10
N ALA A 215 8.16 21.46 1.20
CA ALA A 215 7.96 22.70 1.92
C ALA A 215 8.90 23.84 1.45
N ASN A 216 10.09 23.50 0.97
CA ASN A 216 11.07 24.48 0.48
C ASN A 216 10.93 24.76 -1.03
N THR A 217 10.46 23.77 -1.82
CA THR A 217 10.34 23.91 -3.27
C THR A 217 8.99 24.48 -3.72
N ARG A 218 7.97 24.43 -2.87
CA ARG A 218 6.56 24.69 -3.22
C ARG A 218 6.07 23.86 -4.41
N GLY A 219 6.72 22.72 -4.64
CA GLY A 219 6.50 21.81 -5.76
C GLY A 219 6.45 20.36 -5.33
N GLY A 220 6.53 19.47 -6.30
CA GLY A 220 6.59 18.04 -6.06
C GLY A 220 7.95 17.62 -5.50
N TYR A 221 7.95 16.49 -4.82
CA TYR A 221 9.14 15.89 -4.21
C TYR A 221 10.23 15.55 -5.23
N TYR A 222 9.83 15.22 -6.46
CA TYR A 222 10.73 14.85 -7.56
C TYR A 222 11.09 16.00 -8.48
N ASP A 223 10.47 17.17 -8.31
CA ASP A 223 10.58 18.31 -9.23
C ASP A 223 11.61 19.35 -8.77
N VAL A 224 12.63 18.94 -8.03
CA VAL A 224 13.70 19.85 -7.60
C VAL A 224 14.59 20.15 -8.81
N PRO A 225 14.70 21.41 -9.26
CA PRO A 225 15.61 21.77 -10.35
C PRO A 225 17.05 21.41 -10.02
N GLU A 226 17.82 20.90 -10.99
CA GLU A 226 19.24 20.52 -10.80
C GLU A 226 20.11 21.67 -10.26
N ASN A 227 19.74 22.90 -10.53
CA ASN A 227 20.45 24.12 -10.10
C ASN A 227 19.71 24.87 -8.99
N ALA A 228 18.85 24.20 -8.21
CA ALA A 228 18.13 24.84 -7.11
C ALA A 228 19.09 25.39 -6.06
N ASP A 229 18.93 26.67 -5.68
CA ASP A 229 19.66 27.24 -4.55
C ASP A 229 19.05 26.80 -3.21
N CYS A 230 19.64 25.78 -2.61
CA CYS A 230 19.21 25.23 -1.33
C CYS A 230 19.81 26.00 -0.13
N SER A 231 20.48 27.13 -0.34
CA SER A 231 21.14 27.88 0.74
C SER A 231 20.16 28.47 1.77
N GLN A 232 18.95 28.80 1.30
CA GLN A 232 17.88 29.40 2.12
C GLN A 232 16.85 28.36 2.62
N TRP A 233 17.04 27.08 2.32
CA TRP A 233 16.11 26.05 2.77
C TRP A 233 16.19 25.85 4.27
N GLU A 234 15.04 25.65 4.92
CA GLU A 234 14.98 25.14 6.28
C GLU A 234 15.65 23.76 6.33
N LYS A 235 16.63 23.62 7.22
CA LYS A 235 17.44 22.40 7.31
C LYS A 235 17.04 21.59 8.51
N PRO A 236 16.97 20.27 8.39
CA PRO A 236 16.75 19.40 9.55
C PRO A 236 17.93 19.46 10.52
N ASP A 237 17.68 19.09 11.79
CA ASP A 237 18.74 18.85 12.76
C ASP A 237 19.68 17.75 12.26
N ARG A 238 20.98 17.89 12.52
CA ARG A 238 22.01 16.93 12.06
C ARG A 238 21.90 15.54 12.70
N ASN A 239 21.18 15.42 13.81
CA ASN A 239 20.91 14.15 14.49
C ASN A 239 19.65 13.47 13.98
N LEU A 240 18.89 14.10 13.08
CA LEU A 240 17.72 13.52 12.41
C LEU A 240 18.14 12.81 11.13
N GLY A 241 17.91 11.51 11.06
CA GLY A 241 18.12 10.76 9.82
C GLY A 241 17.06 11.12 8.77
N LEU A 242 17.48 11.44 7.56
CA LEU A 242 16.56 11.61 6.44
C LEU A 242 16.57 10.35 5.58
N VAL A 243 15.38 9.86 5.27
CA VAL A 243 15.16 8.70 4.41
C VAL A 243 14.48 9.16 3.12
N TYR A 244 15.13 8.94 2.01
CA TYR A 244 14.57 9.21 0.69
C TYR A 244 13.75 8.01 0.21
N TRP A 245 12.61 8.25 -0.43
CA TRP A 245 11.81 7.25 -1.09
C TRP A 245 11.61 7.60 -2.57
N ASP A 246 11.54 6.58 -3.41
CA ASP A 246 11.43 6.74 -4.85
C ASP A 246 10.61 5.60 -5.46
N TYR A 247 9.63 5.98 -6.28
CA TYR A 247 8.76 5.05 -7.03
C TYR A 247 8.91 5.18 -8.54
N TYR A 248 9.71 6.13 -9.04
CA TYR A 248 9.68 6.56 -10.44
C TYR A 248 11.02 6.49 -11.17
N HIS A 249 12.12 6.24 -10.47
CA HIS A 249 13.46 6.18 -11.06
C HIS A 249 14.03 4.76 -11.10
N ASP A 250 13.17 3.79 -11.26
CA ASP A 250 13.56 2.43 -11.63
C ASP A 250 13.43 2.24 -13.15
N ASP A 251 14.06 1.21 -13.70
CA ASP A 251 13.99 0.88 -15.13
C ASP A 251 12.59 0.42 -15.60
N ILE A 252 11.59 0.45 -14.72
CA ILE A 252 10.18 0.14 -15.01
C ILE A 252 9.40 1.44 -15.29
N ARG A 253 9.94 2.28 -16.17
CA ARG A 253 9.36 3.61 -16.47
C ARG A 253 8.01 3.59 -17.18
N ASP A 254 7.61 2.45 -17.74
CA ASP A 254 6.44 2.34 -18.59
C ASP A 254 5.15 1.93 -17.87
N TYR A 255 5.17 1.81 -16.55
CA TYR A 255 3.94 1.69 -15.75
C TYR A 255 3.30 3.05 -15.48
N GLU A 256 3.27 3.88 -16.50
CA GLU A 256 2.54 5.12 -16.42
C GLU A 256 1.05 4.84 -16.21
N LYS A 257 0.65 5.01 -14.94
CA LYS A 257 -0.63 5.62 -14.56
C LYS A 257 -1.84 5.12 -15.35
N MET A 258 -2.12 3.84 -15.23
CA MET A 258 -3.39 3.28 -15.71
C MET A 258 -4.55 3.68 -14.80
N LEU A 259 -4.71 4.96 -14.52
CA LEU A 259 -5.84 5.55 -13.82
C LEU A 259 -6.67 6.31 -14.85
N GLY A 260 -7.63 5.65 -15.44
CA GLY A 260 -8.51 6.34 -16.35
C GLY A 260 -9.48 5.44 -17.09
N LEU A 261 -10.24 6.03 -18.00
CA LEU A 261 -11.17 5.31 -18.87
C LEU A 261 -10.41 4.30 -19.71
N PHE A 262 -10.43 3.06 -19.29
CA PHE A 262 -9.73 1.93 -19.91
C PHE A 262 -9.99 1.80 -21.41
N ASP A 263 -11.16 2.21 -21.86
CA ASP A 263 -11.56 2.17 -23.27
C ASP A 263 -10.54 2.87 -24.19
N TYR A 264 -10.01 4.03 -23.78
CA TYR A 264 -9.00 4.74 -24.57
C TYR A 264 -7.67 3.97 -24.59
N HIS A 265 -7.22 3.50 -23.45
CA HIS A 265 -5.96 2.76 -23.34
C HIS A 265 -6.02 1.42 -24.07
N VAL A 266 -7.14 0.69 -23.95
CA VAL A 266 -7.36 -0.56 -24.69
C VAL A 266 -7.31 -0.32 -26.19
N LYS A 267 -7.99 0.73 -26.70
CA LYS A 267 -8.00 1.08 -28.14
C LYS A 267 -6.67 1.64 -28.64
N ALA A 268 -5.91 2.32 -27.79
CA ALA A 268 -4.59 2.86 -28.12
C ALA A 268 -3.46 1.83 -28.01
N SER A 269 -3.68 0.73 -27.29
CA SER A 269 -2.69 -0.33 -27.14
C SER A 269 -2.42 -1.01 -28.49
N SER A 270 -1.15 -1.19 -28.81
CA SER A 270 -0.70 -2.03 -29.92
C SER A 270 -0.74 -3.53 -29.59
N THR A 271 -1.01 -3.88 -28.32
CA THR A 271 -1.03 -5.24 -27.81
C THR A 271 -2.46 -5.74 -27.72
N ASP A 272 -2.75 -6.94 -28.20
CA ASP A 272 -3.98 -7.65 -27.89
C ASP A 272 -3.95 -8.07 -26.41
N ILE A 273 -4.60 -7.24 -25.57
CA ILE A 273 -4.58 -7.39 -24.12
C ILE A 273 -5.22 -8.72 -23.69
N LYS A 274 -6.27 -9.14 -24.38
CA LYS A 274 -6.95 -10.42 -24.13
C LYS A 274 -6.01 -11.60 -24.39
N ALA A 275 -5.36 -11.63 -25.55
CA ALA A 275 -4.39 -12.66 -25.91
C ALA A 275 -3.19 -12.67 -24.96
N TYR A 276 -2.69 -11.51 -24.56
CA TYR A 276 -1.60 -11.39 -23.58
C TYR A 276 -1.92 -12.06 -22.25
N TYR A 277 -3.05 -11.74 -21.64
CA TYR A 277 -3.44 -12.38 -20.38
C TYR A 277 -3.81 -13.86 -20.55
N GLN A 278 -4.30 -14.27 -21.72
CA GLN A 278 -4.53 -15.69 -22.02
C GLN A 278 -3.21 -16.49 -22.08
N GLU A 279 -2.15 -15.89 -22.58
CA GLU A 279 -0.82 -16.51 -22.59
C GLU A 279 -0.30 -16.67 -21.17
N ILE A 280 -0.42 -15.63 -20.33
CA ILE A 280 -0.06 -15.70 -18.91
C ILE A 280 -0.87 -16.78 -18.19
N TYR A 281 -2.17 -16.87 -18.42
CA TYR A 281 -3.03 -17.93 -17.88
C TYR A 281 -2.51 -19.32 -18.24
N ASN A 282 -2.17 -19.54 -19.51
CA ASN A 282 -1.68 -20.84 -19.98
C ASN A 282 -0.35 -21.22 -19.28
N CYS A 283 0.59 -20.29 -19.17
CA CYS A 283 1.85 -20.51 -18.47
C CYS A 283 1.63 -20.85 -16.99
N LEU A 284 0.78 -20.10 -16.29
CA LEU A 284 0.50 -20.30 -14.87
C LEU A 284 -0.25 -21.60 -14.60
N SER A 285 -1.16 -22.02 -15.46
CA SER A 285 -1.89 -23.30 -15.36
C SER A 285 -0.96 -24.50 -15.35
N GLU A 286 0.15 -24.44 -16.09
CA GLU A 286 1.20 -25.48 -16.04
C GLU A 286 1.98 -25.45 -14.72
N ASP A 287 2.25 -24.26 -14.18
CA ASP A 287 3.11 -24.06 -13.00
C ASP A 287 2.39 -24.34 -11.68
N CYS A 288 1.07 -24.18 -11.62
CA CYS A 288 0.26 -24.49 -10.43
C CYS A 288 0.50 -25.90 -9.88
N THR A 289 0.74 -26.86 -10.76
CA THR A 289 0.93 -28.26 -10.40
C THR A 289 2.39 -28.63 -10.07
N LYS A 290 3.35 -27.78 -10.47
CA LYS A 290 4.79 -28.05 -10.34
C LYS A 290 5.33 -27.72 -8.94
N SER A 291 4.69 -26.85 -8.19
CA SER A 291 5.17 -26.37 -6.91
C SER A 291 4.20 -26.66 -5.78
N ALA A 292 4.51 -27.66 -4.95
CA ALA A 292 3.73 -27.94 -3.73
C ALA A 292 3.75 -26.78 -2.72
N LYS A 293 4.82 -25.96 -2.73
CA LYS A 293 5.01 -24.86 -1.78
C LYS A 293 4.29 -23.58 -2.19
N TYR A 294 4.26 -23.28 -3.49
CA TYR A 294 3.74 -22.02 -4.04
C TYR A 294 2.50 -22.23 -4.92
N GLY A 295 1.97 -23.45 -4.99
CA GLY A 295 0.83 -23.80 -5.84
C GLY A 295 -0.37 -22.88 -5.64
N LEU A 296 -0.70 -22.57 -4.38
CA LEU A 296 -1.83 -21.67 -4.08
C LEU A 296 -1.60 -20.24 -4.60
N VAL A 297 -0.36 -19.75 -4.52
CA VAL A 297 0.01 -18.43 -5.06
C VAL A 297 -0.10 -18.43 -6.58
N PHE A 298 0.43 -19.44 -7.25
CA PHE A 298 0.28 -19.58 -8.71
C PHE A 298 -1.18 -19.70 -9.12
N SER A 299 -2.00 -20.47 -8.39
CA SER A 299 -3.44 -20.58 -8.66
C SER A 299 -4.17 -19.24 -8.52
N PHE A 300 -3.77 -18.39 -7.57
CA PHE A 300 -4.32 -17.04 -7.47
C PHE A 300 -4.01 -16.21 -8.73
N TYR A 301 -2.76 -16.19 -9.17
CA TYR A 301 -2.36 -15.44 -10.35
C TYR A 301 -2.91 -16.03 -11.65
N GLU A 302 -3.07 -17.36 -11.73
CA GLU A 302 -3.77 -18.03 -12.81
C GLU A 302 -5.22 -17.52 -12.95
N LYS A 303 -5.96 -17.49 -11.84
CA LYS A 303 -7.34 -16.97 -11.84
C LYS A 303 -7.40 -15.47 -12.12
N LEU A 304 -6.43 -14.70 -11.63
CA LEU A 304 -6.31 -13.29 -11.98
C LEU A 304 -6.09 -13.08 -13.46
N ALA A 305 -5.21 -13.85 -14.10
CA ALA A 305 -4.99 -13.79 -15.55
C ALA A 305 -6.24 -14.19 -16.34
N ALA A 306 -6.99 -15.22 -15.91
CA ALA A 306 -8.27 -15.59 -16.50
C ALA A 306 -9.31 -14.47 -16.40
N VAL A 307 -9.42 -13.82 -15.26
CA VAL A 307 -10.31 -12.66 -15.07
C VAL A 307 -9.91 -11.51 -15.99
N LEU A 308 -8.61 -11.18 -16.07
CA LEU A 308 -8.13 -10.08 -16.88
C LEU A 308 -8.27 -10.35 -18.39
N SER A 309 -8.07 -11.59 -18.85
CA SER A 309 -8.28 -11.95 -20.25
C SER A 309 -9.74 -11.77 -20.69
N GLY A 310 -10.71 -11.99 -19.79
CA GLY A 310 -12.13 -11.76 -20.11
C GLY A 310 -12.61 -10.34 -19.87
N LYS A 311 -12.00 -9.61 -18.91
CA LYS A 311 -12.52 -8.33 -18.40
C LYS A 311 -11.84 -7.11 -19.03
N ALA A 312 -10.58 -7.21 -19.48
CA ALA A 312 -9.76 -6.04 -19.82
C ALA A 312 -10.37 -5.20 -20.96
N ASP A 313 -11.00 -5.83 -21.96
CA ASP A 313 -11.65 -5.20 -23.09
C ASP A 313 -13.18 -5.27 -23.07
N LEU A 314 -13.77 -5.90 -22.04
CA LEU A 314 -15.22 -6.15 -21.96
C LEU A 314 -16.06 -4.88 -22.17
N GLY A 315 -15.67 -3.76 -21.59
CA GLY A 315 -16.40 -2.49 -21.71
C GLY A 315 -16.40 -1.98 -23.16
N VAL A 316 -15.28 -2.11 -23.86
CA VAL A 316 -15.13 -1.77 -25.26
C VAL A 316 -15.98 -2.71 -26.13
N HIS A 317 -15.90 -4.01 -25.86
CA HIS A 317 -16.64 -5.04 -26.59
C HIS A 317 -18.16 -4.84 -26.48
N ILE A 318 -18.66 -4.56 -25.27
CA ILE A 318 -20.09 -4.23 -25.06
C ILE A 318 -20.49 -2.97 -25.86
N LYS A 319 -19.69 -1.90 -25.76
CA LYS A 319 -19.97 -0.63 -26.42
C LYS A 319 -19.99 -0.79 -27.95
N ASP A 320 -18.96 -1.44 -28.51
CA ASP A 320 -18.83 -1.64 -29.97
C ASP A 320 -19.96 -2.53 -30.50
N ALA A 321 -20.33 -3.59 -29.77
CA ALA A 321 -21.46 -4.45 -30.13
C ALA A 321 -22.80 -3.70 -30.06
N TYR A 322 -22.99 -2.83 -29.07
CA TYR A 322 -24.19 -2.00 -28.97
C TYR A 322 -24.28 -0.98 -30.10
N ASP A 323 -23.20 -0.26 -30.40
CA ASP A 323 -23.16 0.76 -31.46
C ASP A 323 -23.39 0.16 -32.87
N ARG A 324 -23.01 -1.09 -33.07
CA ARG A 324 -23.21 -1.82 -34.32
C ARG A 324 -24.53 -2.59 -34.37
N GLU A 325 -25.34 -2.51 -33.32
CA GLU A 325 -26.59 -3.24 -33.15
C GLU A 325 -26.42 -4.79 -33.27
N GLU A 326 -25.25 -5.32 -32.88
CA GLU A 326 -24.87 -6.74 -32.91
C GLU A 326 -25.49 -7.52 -31.75
N LYS A 327 -26.80 -7.77 -31.80
CA LYS A 327 -27.56 -8.38 -30.68
C LYS A 327 -27.09 -9.77 -30.29
N GLU A 328 -26.61 -10.59 -31.25
CA GLU A 328 -26.10 -11.93 -30.94
C GLU A 328 -24.78 -11.84 -30.14
N ILE A 329 -23.92 -10.86 -30.42
CA ILE A 329 -22.69 -10.61 -29.65
C ILE A 329 -23.04 -10.15 -28.23
N LEU A 330 -23.97 -9.20 -28.07
CA LEU A 330 -24.46 -8.78 -26.76
C LEU A 330 -25.03 -9.94 -25.96
N LYS A 331 -25.73 -10.88 -26.64
CA LYS A 331 -26.26 -12.07 -25.98
C LYS A 331 -25.14 -13.03 -25.55
N GLU A 332 -24.12 -13.23 -26.38
CA GLU A 332 -22.94 -14.02 -26.02
C GLU A 332 -22.22 -13.41 -24.80
N ILE A 333 -22.03 -12.11 -24.78
CA ILE A 333 -21.43 -11.41 -23.67
C ILE A 333 -22.23 -11.61 -22.38
N SER A 334 -23.57 -11.43 -22.43
CA SER A 334 -24.40 -11.52 -21.21
C SER A 334 -24.57 -12.92 -20.67
N GLN A 335 -24.61 -13.93 -21.56
CA GLN A 335 -24.94 -15.31 -21.19
C GLN A 335 -23.71 -16.20 -20.98
N ASN A 336 -22.56 -15.85 -21.54
CA ASN A 336 -21.34 -16.66 -21.45
C ASN A 336 -20.15 -15.88 -20.92
N GLU A 337 -19.70 -14.79 -21.57
CA GLU A 337 -18.49 -14.09 -21.14
C GLU A 337 -18.59 -13.54 -19.70
N ILE A 338 -19.66 -12.83 -19.38
CA ILE A 338 -19.87 -12.27 -18.02
C ILE A 338 -19.97 -13.37 -16.96
N PRO A 339 -20.75 -14.45 -17.13
CA PRO A 339 -20.75 -15.58 -16.21
C PRO A 339 -19.40 -16.23 -16.00
N ASP A 340 -18.61 -16.41 -17.06
CA ASP A 340 -17.26 -16.99 -16.95
C ASP A 340 -16.30 -16.11 -16.16
N ILE A 341 -16.33 -14.78 -16.40
CA ILE A 341 -15.55 -13.83 -15.59
C ILE A 341 -15.95 -13.88 -14.11
N ILE A 342 -17.25 -13.95 -13.82
CA ILE A 342 -17.75 -14.05 -12.45
C ILE A 342 -17.28 -15.32 -11.78
N CYS A 343 -17.34 -16.46 -12.46
CA CYS A 343 -16.87 -17.74 -11.94
C CYS A 343 -15.38 -17.68 -11.56
N ASN A 344 -14.54 -17.14 -12.43
CA ASN A 344 -13.11 -16.97 -12.15
C ASN A 344 -12.85 -15.96 -11.00
N LEU A 345 -13.64 -14.89 -10.90
CA LEU A 345 -13.56 -13.92 -9.79
C LEU A 345 -13.93 -14.55 -8.45
N GLU A 346 -14.99 -15.36 -8.40
CA GLU A 346 -15.42 -16.05 -7.18
C GLU A 346 -14.35 -17.04 -6.71
N GLU A 347 -13.75 -17.78 -7.65
CA GLU A 347 -12.67 -18.73 -7.34
C GLU A 347 -11.37 -17.99 -6.92
N MET A 348 -11.00 -16.94 -7.61
CA MET A 348 -9.86 -16.08 -7.25
C MET A 348 -10.03 -15.51 -5.83
N LYS A 349 -11.24 -15.04 -5.49
CA LYS A 349 -11.57 -14.53 -4.17
C LYS A 349 -11.39 -15.60 -3.09
N ARG A 350 -11.90 -16.82 -3.33
CA ARG A 350 -11.74 -17.96 -2.40
C ARG A 350 -10.26 -18.29 -2.15
N ILE A 351 -9.46 -18.37 -3.21
CA ILE A 351 -8.01 -18.61 -3.10
C ILE A 351 -7.32 -17.48 -2.33
N ARG A 352 -7.69 -16.24 -2.60
CA ARG A 352 -7.12 -15.08 -1.90
C ARG A 352 -7.44 -15.09 -0.40
N GLU A 353 -8.65 -15.51 -0.02
CA GLU A 353 -9.05 -15.67 1.37
C GLU A 353 -8.17 -16.69 2.08
N GLU A 354 -7.95 -17.85 1.46
CA GLU A 354 -7.09 -18.91 2.00
C GLU A 354 -5.65 -18.44 2.22
N ILE A 355 -5.08 -17.70 1.23
CA ILE A 355 -3.76 -17.09 1.35
C ILE A 355 -3.75 -16.08 2.51
N TRP A 356 -4.76 -15.21 2.57
CA TRP A 356 -4.84 -14.18 3.61
C TRP A 356 -4.87 -14.78 5.01
N MET A 357 -5.76 -15.74 5.24
CA MET A 357 -5.93 -16.37 6.56
C MET A 357 -4.70 -17.18 7.00
N THR A 358 -3.86 -17.58 6.05
CA THR A 358 -2.57 -18.23 6.33
C THR A 358 -1.50 -17.21 6.71
N ASP A 359 -1.45 -16.07 6.03
CA ASP A 359 -0.32 -15.14 6.06
C ASP A 359 -0.56 -13.93 6.98
N ALA A 360 -1.81 -13.54 7.17
CA ALA A 360 -2.19 -12.33 7.89
C ALA A 360 -3.27 -12.61 8.95
N LYS A 361 -3.46 -11.65 9.86
CA LYS A 361 -4.60 -11.62 10.77
C LYS A 361 -5.89 -11.38 9.97
N PRO A 362 -7.06 -11.88 10.44
CA PRO A 362 -8.29 -11.80 9.64
C PRO A 362 -8.80 -10.38 9.36
N PHE A 363 -8.38 -9.42 10.15
CA PHE A 363 -8.78 -8.02 10.00
C PHE A 363 -8.28 -7.41 8.67
N GLY A 364 -9.13 -6.63 8.01
CA GLY A 364 -8.84 -5.99 6.73
C GLY A 364 -9.23 -6.80 5.50
N TYR A 365 -9.50 -8.13 5.65
CA TYR A 365 -9.96 -8.95 4.53
C TYR A 365 -11.34 -8.52 4.00
N GLU A 366 -12.21 -8.01 4.88
CA GLU A 366 -13.52 -7.48 4.55
C GLU A 366 -13.47 -6.40 3.45
N LEU A 367 -12.37 -5.68 3.32
CA LEU A 367 -12.16 -4.74 2.24
C LEU A 367 -12.12 -5.42 0.86
N LEU A 368 -11.47 -6.59 0.77
CA LEU A 368 -11.45 -7.39 -0.45
C LEU A 368 -12.85 -7.97 -0.76
N ASP A 369 -13.61 -8.35 0.28
CA ASP A 369 -15.01 -8.75 0.12
C ASP A 369 -15.82 -7.65 -0.54
N VAL A 370 -15.70 -6.42 -0.07
CA VAL A 370 -16.41 -5.26 -0.64
C VAL A 370 -15.94 -4.96 -2.06
N LYS A 371 -14.64 -4.88 -2.29
CA LYS A 371 -14.07 -4.52 -3.59
C LYS A 371 -14.34 -5.59 -4.66
N LEU A 372 -14.02 -6.84 -4.39
CA LEU A 372 -14.23 -7.95 -5.34
C LEU A 372 -15.72 -8.28 -5.47
N GLY A 373 -16.46 -8.29 -4.36
CA GLY A 373 -17.92 -8.46 -4.36
C GLY A 373 -18.63 -7.36 -5.14
N GLY A 374 -18.16 -6.13 -5.05
CA GLY A 374 -18.63 -5.00 -5.86
C GLY A 374 -18.45 -5.24 -7.35
N VAL A 375 -17.28 -5.71 -7.79
CA VAL A 375 -17.02 -6.06 -9.21
C VAL A 375 -17.96 -7.15 -9.68
N ILE A 376 -18.12 -8.24 -8.92
CA ILE A 376 -19.03 -9.34 -9.22
C ILE A 376 -20.47 -8.82 -9.35
N THR A 377 -20.91 -7.99 -8.42
CA THR A 377 -22.28 -7.43 -8.44
C THR A 377 -22.49 -6.50 -9.64
N ARG A 378 -21.49 -5.68 -10.01
CA ARG A 378 -21.54 -4.84 -11.21
C ARG A 378 -21.64 -5.67 -12.48
N LEU A 379 -20.86 -6.72 -12.63
CA LEU A 379 -20.95 -7.65 -13.77
C LEU A 379 -22.33 -8.29 -13.88
N LYS A 380 -22.88 -8.80 -12.77
CA LYS A 380 -24.25 -9.34 -12.71
C LYS A 380 -25.31 -8.29 -13.12
N SER A 381 -25.13 -7.03 -12.74
CA SER A 381 -26.03 -5.94 -13.13
C SER A 381 -25.89 -5.59 -14.61
N THR A 382 -24.68 -5.59 -15.14
CA THR A 382 -24.41 -5.36 -16.57
C THR A 382 -25.08 -6.43 -17.43
N GLY A 383 -24.89 -7.71 -17.09
CA GLY A 383 -25.58 -8.81 -17.81
C GLY A 383 -27.10 -8.65 -17.81
N ARG A 384 -27.71 -8.38 -16.64
CA ARG A 384 -29.15 -8.14 -16.57
C ARG A 384 -29.60 -6.92 -17.39
N ARG A 385 -28.78 -5.88 -17.48
CA ARG A 385 -29.10 -4.68 -18.26
C ARG A 385 -29.09 -4.96 -19.74
N ILE A 386 -28.08 -5.73 -20.21
CA ILE A 386 -28.03 -6.21 -21.61
C ILE A 386 -29.24 -7.11 -21.93
N ASP A 387 -29.57 -8.07 -21.06
CA ASP A 387 -30.71 -8.94 -21.23
C ASP A 387 -32.05 -8.17 -21.32
N ASN A 388 -32.21 -7.13 -20.51
CA ASN A 388 -33.39 -6.27 -20.56
C ASN A 388 -33.51 -5.54 -21.90
N TYR A 389 -32.39 -5.10 -22.48
CA TYR A 389 -32.35 -4.49 -23.79
C TYR A 389 -32.71 -5.52 -24.89
N LEU A 390 -32.07 -6.68 -24.88
CA LEU A 390 -32.32 -7.74 -25.83
C LEU A 390 -33.77 -8.25 -25.80
N ASN A 391 -34.40 -8.31 -24.65
CA ASN A 391 -35.78 -8.71 -24.44
C ASN A 391 -36.79 -7.58 -24.63
N GLY A 392 -36.37 -6.39 -25.05
CA GLY A 392 -37.24 -5.24 -25.28
C GLY A 392 -37.87 -4.61 -24.04
N LYS A 393 -37.39 -4.92 -22.83
CA LYS A 393 -37.81 -4.28 -21.58
C LYS A 393 -37.34 -2.84 -21.46
N VAL A 394 -36.21 -2.54 -22.11
CA VAL A 394 -35.68 -1.18 -22.30
C VAL A 394 -35.36 -0.99 -23.76
N SER A 395 -35.57 0.21 -24.29
CA SER A 395 -35.38 0.49 -25.74
C SER A 395 -33.94 0.84 -26.07
N ARG A 396 -33.13 1.24 -25.04
CA ARG A 396 -31.73 1.65 -25.20
C ARG A 396 -30.95 1.45 -23.91
N LEU A 397 -29.62 1.52 -24.03
CA LEU A 397 -28.67 1.50 -22.91
C LEU A 397 -28.06 2.89 -22.77
N GLU A 398 -28.72 3.77 -22.02
CA GLU A 398 -28.36 5.19 -21.90
C GLU A 398 -26.93 5.37 -21.40
N GLU A 399 -26.48 4.49 -20.53
CA GLU A 399 -25.11 4.48 -19.99
C GLU A 399 -24.03 4.23 -21.05
N LEU A 400 -24.37 3.64 -22.19
CA LEU A 400 -23.46 3.45 -23.33
C LEU A 400 -23.54 4.61 -24.34
N GLU A 401 -24.62 5.39 -24.31
CA GLU A 401 -24.85 6.53 -25.21
C GLU A 401 -24.26 7.84 -24.65
N GLU A 402 -23.91 7.86 -23.35
CA GLU A 402 -23.30 9.02 -22.70
C GLU A 402 -21.99 9.40 -23.36
N THR A 403 -21.78 10.69 -23.56
CA THR A 403 -20.55 11.21 -24.16
C THR A 403 -19.34 10.87 -23.30
N ARG A 404 -18.38 10.15 -23.87
CA ARG A 404 -17.12 9.79 -23.23
C ARG A 404 -16.21 11.00 -23.19
N LEU A 405 -16.05 11.59 -22.00
CA LEU A 405 -15.06 12.64 -21.78
C LEU A 405 -13.68 12.01 -21.59
N PRO A 406 -12.61 12.58 -22.18
CA PRO A 406 -11.26 12.09 -21.95
C PRO A 406 -10.91 12.25 -20.48
N TYR A 407 -10.33 11.22 -19.91
CA TYR A 407 -9.83 11.26 -18.52
C TYR A 407 -8.59 12.12 -18.39
N PHE A 408 -7.72 12.07 -19.39
CA PHE A 408 -6.54 12.92 -19.51
C PHE A 408 -6.78 13.99 -20.56
N THR A 409 -6.53 15.24 -20.21
CA THR A 409 -6.27 16.33 -21.14
C THR A 409 -4.75 16.41 -21.36
N ASP A 410 -4.30 17.15 -22.37
CA ASP A 410 -2.87 17.39 -22.64
C ASP A 410 -2.12 18.00 -21.43
N GLU A 411 -2.83 18.60 -20.48
CA GLU A 411 -2.36 18.94 -19.15
C GLU A 411 -2.73 17.80 -18.21
N MET A 412 -1.72 17.14 -17.64
CA MET A 412 -1.91 16.05 -16.67
C MET A 412 -2.69 16.55 -15.45
N ASP A 413 -4.01 16.40 -15.49
CA ASP A 413 -4.86 16.68 -14.36
C ASP A 413 -4.66 15.54 -13.32
N LYS A 414 -4.10 15.89 -12.18
CA LYS A 414 -3.88 14.97 -11.04
C LYS A 414 -5.22 14.62 -10.39
N ARG A 415 -6.13 14.00 -11.11
CA ARG A 415 -7.36 13.50 -10.52
C ARG A 415 -7.06 12.22 -9.77
N GLU A 416 -7.06 12.33 -8.46
CA GLU A 416 -6.93 11.18 -7.58
C GLU A 416 -8.20 10.32 -7.64
N ASN A 417 -8.04 9.08 -8.04
CA ASN A 417 -9.08 8.09 -7.84
C ASN A 417 -9.04 7.62 -6.39
N ARG A 418 -9.99 8.05 -5.58
CA ARG A 418 -10.04 7.72 -4.14
C ARG A 418 -10.63 6.33 -3.86
N TRP A 419 -10.24 5.35 -4.64
CA TRP A 419 -10.58 3.94 -4.39
C TRP A 419 -9.98 3.40 -3.07
N ASP A 420 -9.03 4.10 -2.49
CA ASP A 420 -8.33 3.83 -1.25
C ASP A 420 -9.08 4.32 0.02
N ARG A 421 -10.19 5.03 -0.12
CA ARG A 421 -10.95 5.57 1.02
C ARG A 421 -11.38 4.52 2.04
N ILE A 422 -11.68 3.31 1.58
CA ILE A 422 -12.04 2.20 2.48
C ILE A 422 -10.75 1.45 2.82
N THR A 423 -10.20 1.73 3.99
CA THR A 423 -8.96 1.12 4.48
C THR A 423 -9.19 0.04 5.53
N SER A 424 -10.36 0.01 6.15
CA SER A 424 -10.76 -1.03 7.11
C SER A 424 -12.28 -1.23 7.16
N GLY A 425 -12.73 -2.36 7.70
CA GLY A 425 -14.16 -2.65 7.84
C GLY A 425 -14.91 -1.63 8.70
N CYS A 426 -14.22 -0.96 9.63
CA CYS A 426 -14.84 0.09 10.44
C CYS A 426 -15.06 1.41 9.68
N ASP A 427 -14.49 1.56 8.47
CA ASP A 427 -14.73 2.73 7.61
C ASP A 427 -15.98 2.55 6.72
N LEU A 428 -16.56 1.35 6.68
CA LEU A 428 -17.77 1.09 5.88
C LEU A 428 -18.97 1.92 6.30
N ASN A 429 -19.06 2.29 7.58
CA ASN A 429 -20.16 3.10 8.09
C ASN A 429 -20.11 4.56 7.61
N ASP A 430 -18.95 5.06 7.22
CA ASP A 430 -18.77 6.44 6.75
C ASP A 430 -19.05 6.59 5.24
N THR A 431 -19.24 5.47 4.53
CA THR A 431 -19.41 5.42 3.07
C THR A 431 -20.80 4.98 2.62
N ILE A 432 -21.67 4.60 3.56
CA ILE A 432 -23.09 4.31 3.37
C ILE A 432 -23.93 5.40 4.02
#